data_93c7e8ccc1ea93df4f71f5669fd95d1b
#
_entry.id   93c7e8ccc1ea93df4f71f5669fd95d1b
#
_cell.length_a   1.000
_cell.length_b   1.000
_cell.length_c   1.000
_cell.angle_alpha   90.00
_cell.angle_beta   90.00
_cell.angle_gamma   90.00
#
_symmetry.space_group_name_H-M   'P 1'
#
loop_
_entity.id
_entity.type
_entity.pdbx_description
1 polymer ?
#
loop_
_entity_poly.entity_id
_entity_poly.type
_entity_poly.pdbx_seq_one_letter_code
_entity_poly.pdbx_strand_id
1 'polypeptide(L)'
;KLFVTKKNIDKGIIFWNQNKKTLLRAEKKFGVPSEIIIAIIGIESKYGSRTGTFKTFDTLASLSLGANKGRRAKFYKDELINFLLMCRENKLDPRKIKGSYAGALGKPQFISSSYRHYAIDFNGDNVVDLWNSNEDVIGSVANYFKKNGWKKNQLIMSNLIYENSNKKYVENESKKTYKPKTSYETFMNNELYTD
;
A
#
# COMPACT_ATOMS: atom_id res chain seq x y z
N LYS A 1 -14.14 -11.97 4.23
CA LYS A 1 -13.73 -13.37 3.86
C LYS A 1 -13.07 -13.47 2.47
N LEU A 2 -13.11 -12.43 1.62
CA LEU A 2 -12.57 -12.49 0.25
C LEU A 2 -11.06 -12.73 0.21
N PHE A 3 -10.31 -12.15 1.14
CA PHE A 3 -8.85 -12.24 1.22
C PHE A 3 -8.37 -13.28 2.23
N VAL A 4 -9.11 -13.50 3.31
CA VAL A 4 -8.75 -14.44 4.39
C VAL A 4 -9.26 -15.83 4.02
N THR A 5 -8.46 -16.55 3.23
CA THR A 5 -8.70 -17.94 2.84
C THR A 5 -7.50 -18.79 3.25
N LYS A 6 -7.74 -20.10 3.50
CA LYS A 6 -6.66 -21.04 3.84
C LYS A 6 -5.50 -20.94 2.83
N LYS A 7 -5.80 -20.94 1.53
CA LYS A 7 -4.80 -20.82 0.45
C LYS A 7 -3.96 -19.55 0.55
N ASN A 8 -4.56 -18.40 0.90
CA ASN A 8 -3.80 -17.14 1.04
C ASN A 8 -2.96 -17.13 2.31
N ILE A 9 -3.47 -17.73 3.40
CA ILE A 9 -2.73 -17.87 4.66
C ILE A 9 -1.50 -18.77 4.43
N ASP A 10 -1.68 -19.95 3.82
CA ASP A 10 -0.57 -20.88 3.54
C ASP A 10 0.52 -20.20 2.68
N LYS A 11 0.13 -19.44 1.65
CA LYS A 11 1.09 -18.65 0.86
C LYS A 11 1.80 -17.57 1.69
N GLY A 12 1.09 -16.94 2.62
CA GLY A 12 1.67 -15.94 3.52
C GLY A 12 2.71 -16.56 4.44
N ILE A 13 2.45 -17.75 4.97
CA ILE A 13 3.40 -18.49 5.80
C ILE A 13 4.66 -18.85 5.00
N ILE A 14 4.50 -19.31 3.76
CA ILE A 14 5.64 -19.62 2.88
C ILE A 14 6.46 -18.35 2.63
N PHE A 15 5.80 -17.24 2.24
CA PHE A 15 6.47 -15.96 2.00
C PHE A 15 7.20 -15.45 3.25
N TRP A 16 6.58 -15.58 4.42
CA TRP A 16 7.19 -15.23 5.71
C TRP A 16 8.49 -16.02 5.93
N ASN A 17 8.41 -17.33 5.85
CA ASN A 17 9.57 -18.21 6.13
C ASN A 17 10.73 -17.92 5.18
N GLN A 18 10.44 -17.68 3.90
CA GLN A 18 11.44 -17.35 2.88
C GLN A 18 12.12 -16.00 3.11
N ASN A 19 11.38 -15.03 3.70
CA ASN A 19 11.83 -13.64 3.83
C ASN A 19 12.02 -13.19 5.29
N LYS A 20 12.07 -14.12 6.24
CA LYS A 20 12.06 -13.83 7.69
C LYS A 20 13.12 -12.82 8.11
N LYS A 21 14.36 -12.96 7.64
CA LYS A 21 15.46 -12.04 7.98
C LYS A 21 15.19 -10.62 7.50
N THR A 22 14.70 -10.48 6.29
CA THR A 22 14.38 -9.18 5.68
C THR A 22 13.19 -8.52 6.36
N LEU A 23 12.16 -9.27 6.71
CA LEU A 23 11.00 -8.79 7.44
C LEU A 23 11.39 -8.24 8.82
N LEU A 24 12.16 -8.99 9.60
CA LEU A 24 12.66 -8.53 10.91
C LEU A 24 13.56 -7.29 10.79
N ARG A 25 14.38 -7.21 9.74
CA ARG A 25 15.19 -6.02 9.46
C ARG A 25 14.32 -4.81 9.13
N ALA A 26 13.27 -4.98 8.33
CA ALA A 26 12.33 -3.91 7.99
C ALA A 26 11.54 -3.45 9.23
N GLU A 27 11.03 -4.39 10.02
CA GLU A 27 10.35 -4.11 11.28
C GLU A 27 11.23 -3.33 12.26
N LYS A 28 12.49 -3.75 12.44
CA LYS A 28 13.46 -3.03 13.27
C LYS A 28 13.71 -1.61 12.77
N LYS A 29 13.87 -1.43 11.44
CA LYS A 29 14.22 -0.13 10.82
C LYS A 29 13.04 0.85 10.79
N PHE A 30 11.84 0.38 10.46
CA PHE A 30 10.68 1.24 10.20
C PHE A 30 9.61 1.19 11.29
N GLY A 31 9.67 0.21 12.19
CA GLY A 31 8.70 0.03 13.27
C GLY A 31 7.35 -0.50 12.80
N VAL A 32 7.27 -1.05 11.59
CA VAL A 32 6.06 -1.66 11.02
C VAL A 32 6.13 -3.17 11.25
N PRO A 33 5.14 -3.80 11.92
CA PRO A 33 5.15 -5.23 12.16
C PRO A 33 5.21 -6.04 10.87
N SER A 34 5.96 -7.14 10.92
CA SER A 34 6.15 -8.05 9.77
C SER A 34 4.82 -8.56 9.21
N GLU A 35 3.83 -8.80 10.07
CA GLU A 35 2.47 -9.24 9.72
C GLU A 35 1.75 -8.24 8.82
N ILE A 36 1.89 -6.96 9.11
CA ILE A 36 1.27 -5.88 8.32
C ILE A 36 1.91 -5.81 6.94
N ILE A 37 3.25 -5.87 6.87
CA ILE A 37 3.98 -5.85 5.60
C ILE A 37 3.53 -7.01 4.70
N ILE A 38 3.48 -8.23 5.27
CA ILE A 38 3.07 -9.44 4.56
C ILE A 38 1.60 -9.36 4.12
N ALA A 39 0.71 -8.88 4.99
CA ALA A 39 -0.71 -8.76 4.69
C ALA A 39 -0.94 -7.86 3.47
N ILE A 40 -0.26 -6.72 3.39
CA ILE A 40 -0.36 -5.82 2.24
C ILE A 40 0.14 -6.49 0.96
N ILE A 41 1.33 -7.10 0.97
CA ILE A 41 1.87 -7.81 -0.21
C ILE A 41 0.92 -8.94 -0.65
N GLY A 42 0.30 -9.61 0.32
CA GLY A 42 -0.68 -10.67 0.06
C GLY A 42 -1.96 -10.15 -0.58
N ILE A 43 -2.49 -9.04 -0.10
CA ILE A 43 -3.72 -8.41 -0.61
C ILE A 43 -3.48 -7.83 -2.01
N GLU A 44 -2.40 -7.09 -2.21
CA GLU A 44 -2.12 -6.34 -3.42
C GLU A 44 -1.77 -7.26 -4.61
N SER A 45 -0.91 -8.24 -4.42
CA SER A 45 -0.40 -9.04 -5.54
C SER A 45 -0.44 -10.55 -5.33
N LYS A 46 -1.07 -11.04 -4.24
CA LYS A 46 -0.98 -12.46 -3.83
C LYS A 46 0.47 -12.95 -3.77
N TYR A 47 1.29 -12.19 -3.06
CA TYR A 47 2.73 -12.44 -2.89
C TYR A 47 3.49 -12.44 -4.22
N GLY A 48 3.15 -11.53 -5.14
CA GLY A 48 3.79 -11.36 -6.44
C GLY A 48 3.24 -12.25 -7.55
N SER A 49 2.22 -13.10 -7.29
CA SER A 49 1.61 -13.91 -8.35
C SER A 49 0.65 -13.13 -9.27
N ARG A 50 0.33 -11.88 -8.93
CA ARG A 50 -0.56 -10.99 -9.70
C ARG A 50 -0.05 -9.54 -9.63
N THR A 51 0.88 -9.20 -10.49
CA THR A 51 1.46 -7.84 -10.58
C THR A 51 0.92 -7.03 -11.75
N GLY A 52 0.04 -7.63 -12.56
CA GLY A 52 -0.51 -7.03 -13.78
C GLY A 52 0.28 -7.40 -15.03
N THR A 53 -0.41 -7.35 -16.17
CA THR A 53 0.12 -7.73 -17.49
C THR A 53 0.01 -6.62 -18.53
N PHE A 54 -0.61 -5.50 -18.16
CA PHE A 54 -0.81 -4.35 -19.05
C PHE A 54 0.48 -3.54 -19.17
N LYS A 55 0.79 -3.06 -20.38
CA LYS A 55 1.89 -2.11 -20.56
C LYS A 55 1.54 -0.81 -19.85
N THR A 56 2.29 -0.45 -18.83
CA THR A 56 1.96 0.68 -17.94
C THR A 56 1.94 2.01 -18.67
N PHE A 57 2.86 2.23 -19.63
CA PHE A 57 2.85 3.43 -20.46
C PHE A 57 1.52 3.57 -21.23
N ASP A 58 1.13 2.51 -21.96
CA ASP A 58 -0.08 2.52 -22.78
C ASP A 58 -1.33 2.70 -21.89
N THR A 59 -1.34 2.05 -20.74
CA THR A 59 -2.43 2.16 -19.74
C THR A 59 -2.58 3.59 -19.24
N LEU A 60 -1.51 4.20 -18.76
CA LEU A 60 -1.55 5.56 -18.21
C LEU A 60 -1.85 6.60 -19.30
N ALA A 61 -1.30 6.44 -20.51
CA ALA A 61 -1.61 7.29 -21.63
C ALA A 61 -3.10 7.22 -22.01
N SER A 62 -3.65 5.99 -22.12
CA SER A 62 -5.08 5.80 -22.43
C SER A 62 -5.99 6.38 -21.35
N LEU A 63 -5.65 6.21 -20.08
CA LEU A 63 -6.44 6.72 -18.95
C LEU A 63 -6.34 8.25 -18.82
N SER A 64 -5.22 8.86 -19.23
CA SER A 64 -5.02 10.31 -19.18
C SER A 64 -5.66 11.06 -20.35
N LEU A 65 -5.70 10.44 -21.53
CA LEU A 65 -6.17 11.06 -22.79
C LEU A 65 -7.57 10.58 -23.22
N GLY A 66 -8.04 9.47 -22.66
CA GLY A 66 -9.29 8.80 -23.07
C GLY A 66 -10.55 9.39 -22.42
N ALA A 67 -11.48 8.48 -22.06
CA ALA A 67 -12.81 8.85 -21.55
C ALA A 67 -12.85 9.53 -20.18
N ASN A 68 -11.74 9.54 -19.44
CA ASN A 68 -11.66 10.23 -18.16
C ASN A 68 -11.67 11.75 -18.34
N LYS A 69 -12.40 12.44 -17.46
CA LYS A 69 -12.50 13.91 -17.46
C LYS A 69 -12.18 14.48 -16.07
N GLY A 70 -11.89 15.78 -16.01
CA GLY A 70 -11.68 16.50 -14.77
C GLY A 70 -10.53 15.95 -13.91
N ARG A 71 -10.76 15.81 -12.61
CA ARG A 71 -9.75 15.39 -11.63
C ARG A 71 -9.13 14.02 -11.94
N ARG A 72 -9.91 13.09 -12.51
CA ARG A 72 -9.40 11.75 -12.80
C ARG A 72 -8.45 11.73 -13.99
N ALA A 73 -8.74 12.50 -15.04
CA ALA A 73 -7.82 12.66 -16.17
C ALA A 73 -6.51 13.33 -15.73
N LYS A 74 -6.62 14.41 -14.91
CA LYS A 74 -5.45 15.07 -14.33
C LYS A 74 -4.60 14.10 -13.51
N PHE A 75 -5.21 13.31 -12.64
CA PHE A 75 -4.52 12.31 -11.84
C PHE A 75 -3.71 11.35 -12.72
N TYR A 76 -4.30 10.75 -13.76
CA TYR A 76 -3.57 9.83 -14.63
C TYR A 76 -2.50 10.52 -15.48
N LYS A 77 -2.71 11.79 -15.84
CA LYS A 77 -1.66 12.59 -16.51
C LYS A 77 -0.46 12.80 -15.59
N ASP A 78 -0.70 13.14 -14.34
CA ASP A 78 0.34 13.31 -13.33
C ASP A 78 1.08 11.99 -13.07
N GLU A 79 0.35 10.86 -13.02
CA GLU A 79 0.94 9.52 -12.87
C GLU A 79 1.74 9.09 -14.11
N LEU A 80 1.34 9.46 -15.33
CA LEU A 80 2.10 9.21 -16.54
C LEU A 80 3.44 9.99 -16.53
N ILE A 81 3.43 11.23 -16.10
CA ILE A 81 4.65 12.03 -15.93
C ILE A 81 5.56 11.37 -14.89
N ASN A 82 5.01 11.01 -13.73
CA ASN A 82 5.78 10.31 -12.69
C ASN A 82 6.33 8.97 -13.17
N PHE A 83 5.58 8.24 -14.00
CA PHE A 83 6.04 6.99 -14.60
C PHE A 83 7.27 7.19 -15.51
N LEU A 84 7.24 8.19 -16.39
CA LEU A 84 8.36 8.49 -17.27
C LEU A 84 9.60 8.95 -16.49
N LEU A 85 9.38 9.78 -15.46
CA LEU A 85 10.45 10.22 -14.56
C LEU A 85 11.04 9.04 -13.79
N MET A 86 10.21 8.17 -13.23
CA MET A 86 10.62 6.93 -12.56
C MET A 86 11.46 6.05 -13.48
N CYS A 87 11.01 5.83 -14.72
CA CYS A 87 11.77 5.04 -15.69
C CYS A 87 13.15 5.66 -15.99
N ARG A 88 13.22 6.97 -16.15
CA ARG A 88 14.48 7.68 -16.36
C ARG A 88 15.42 7.56 -15.16
N GLU A 89 14.91 7.78 -13.96
CA GLU A 89 15.67 7.74 -12.71
C GLU A 89 16.25 6.35 -12.41
N ASN A 90 15.51 5.30 -12.79
CA ASN A 90 15.90 3.91 -12.57
C ASN A 90 16.46 3.21 -13.84
N LYS A 91 16.73 3.95 -14.93
CA LYS A 91 17.24 3.43 -16.20
C LYS A 91 16.40 2.29 -16.79
N LEU A 92 15.07 2.37 -16.63
CA LEU A 92 14.12 1.40 -17.13
C LEU A 92 13.54 1.80 -18.49
N ASP A 93 13.31 0.83 -19.39
CA ASP A 93 12.59 1.08 -20.65
C ASP A 93 11.07 1.16 -20.38
N PRO A 94 10.44 2.34 -20.53
CA PRO A 94 9.01 2.51 -20.22
C PRO A 94 8.10 1.60 -21.06
N ARG A 95 8.56 1.15 -22.25
CA ARG A 95 7.77 0.28 -23.13
C ARG A 95 7.72 -1.17 -22.64
N LYS A 96 8.62 -1.56 -21.72
CA LYS A 96 8.74 -2.92 -21.19
C LYS A 96 8.04 -3.10 -19.84
N ILE A 97 7.80 -2.01 -19.11
CA ILE A 97 7.21 -2.07 -17.78
C ILE A 97 5.74 -2.48 -17.85
N LYS A 98 5.41 -3.51 -17.08
CA LYS A 98 4.04 -4.01 -16.94
C LYS A 98 3.49 -3.72 -15.54
N GLY A 99 2.18 -3.50 -15.47
CA GLY A 99 1.45 -3.24 -14.25
C GLY A 99 -0.02 -3.64 -14.34
N SER A 100 -0.82 -3.15 -13.42
CA SER A 100 -2.27 -3.38 -13.43
C SER A 100 -2.96 -2.57 -14.53
N TYR A 101 -4.24 -2.87 -14.76
CA TYR A 101 -5.10 -2.11 -15.68
C TYR A 101 -5.27 -0.63 -15.31
N ALA A 102 -4.90 -0.24 -14.10
CA ALA A 102 -4.90 1.14 -13.61
C ALA A 102 -3.49 1.73 -13.45
N GLY A 103 -2.44 1.03 -13.90
CA GLY A 103 -1.05 1.51 -13.89
C GLY A 103 -0.31 1.26 -12.58
N ALA A 104 -0.81 0.43 -11.68
CA ALA A 104 -0.09 0.06 -10.46
C ALA A 104 1.06 -0.93 -10.75
N LEU A 105 2.17 -0.79 -10.03
CA LEU A 105 3.48 -1.35 -10.33
C LEU A 105 3.95 -2.37 -9.29
N GLY A 106 4.49 -3.47 -9.77
CA GLY A 106 5.21 -4.46 -8.98
C GLY A 106 4.36 -5.19 -7.93
N LYS A 107 5.01 -5.90 -7.02
CA LYS A 107 4.33 -6.67 -5.96
C LYS A 107 3.56 -5.80 -4.97
N PRO A 108 3.99 -4.56 -4.60
CA PRO A 108 3.24 -3.71 -3.68
C PRO A 108 2.13 -2.89 -4.37
N GLN A 109 1.95 -3.03 -5.70
CA GLN A 109 0.97 -2.28 -6.48
C GLN A 109 1.04 -0.75 -6.27
N PHE A 110 2.26 -0.22 -6.24
CA PHE A 110 2.47 1.22 -6.11
C PHE A 110 2.08 1.94 -7.41
N ILE A 111 1.39 3.08 -7.30
CA ILE A 111 1.29 4.03 -8.42
C ILE A 111 2.67 4.70 -8.64
N SER A 112 2.88 5.30 -9.79
CA SER A 112 4.19 5.81 -10.20
C SER A 112 4.74 6.87 -9.25
N SER A 113 3.90 7.77 -8.75
CA SER A 113 4.26 8.76 -7.74
C SER A 113 4.66 8.10 -6.42
N SER A 114 3.94 7.05 -6.00
CA SER A 114 4.29 6.28 -4.80
C SER A 114 5.62 5.53 -4.96
N TYR A 115 5.89 4.97 -6.13
CA TYR A 115 7.19 4.36 -6.42
C TYR A 115 8.32 5.37 -6.20
N ARG A 116 8.25 6.56 -6.80
CA ARG A 116 9.27 7.60 -6.67
C ARG A 116 9.46 8.11 -5.24
N HIS A 117 8.40 8.14 -4.43
CA HIS A 117 8.46 8.66 -3.06
C HIS A 117 8.84 7.61 -2.00
N TYR A 118 8.48 6.35 -2.21
CA TYR A 118 8.52 5.34 -1.16
C TYR A 118 9.34 4.11 -1.50
N ALA A 119 9.56 3.79 -2.79
CA ALA A 119 10.38 2.66 -3.17
C ALA A 119 11.84 2.89 -2.78
N ILE A 120 12.48 1.86 -2.27
CA ILE A 120 13.87 1.90 -1.82
C ILE A 120 14.60 0.62 -2.24
N ASP A 121 15.87 0.77 -2.55
CA ASP A 121 16.82 -0.32 -2.59
C ASP A 121 17.06 -0.78 -1.14
N PHE A 122 16.52 -1.93 -0.78
CA PHE A 122 16.62 -2.44 0.57
C PHE A 122 17.60 -3.60 0.69
N ASN A 123 18.02 -4.22 -0.43
CA ASN A 123 19.08 -5.21 -0.48
C ASN A 123 20.49 -4.59 -0.62
N GLY A 124 20.57 -3.35 -1.12
CA GLY A 124 21.83 -2.59 -1.25
C GLY A 124 22.58 -2.87 -2.55
N ASP A 125 21.86 -3.30 -3.61
CA ASP A 125 22.47 -3.58 -4.92
C ASP A 125 22.46 -2.37 -5.87
N ASN A 126 22.01 -1.20 -5.39
CA ASN A 126 21.85 0.05 -6.12
C ASN A 126 20.74 0.03 -7.20
N VAL A 127 19.83 -0.93 -7.12
CA VAL A 127 18.65 -1.03 -7.99
C VAL A 127 17.39 -1.11 -7.13
N VAL A 128 16.35 -0.39 -7.49
CA VAL A 128 15.04 -0.56 -6.87
C VAL A 128 14.20 -1.48 -7.74
N ASP A 129 13.99 -2.73 -7.31
CA ASP A 129 13.21 -3.72 -8.06
C ASP A 129 11.99 -4.19 -7.28
N LEU A 130 10.83 -3.59 -7.56
CA LEU A 130 9.56 -3.99 -6.93
C LEU A 130 8.87 -5.19 -7.60
N TRP A 131 9.46 -5.74 -8.67
CA TRP A 131 8.94 -6.92 -9.37
C TRP A 131 9.61 -8.21 -8.91
N ASN A 132 10.93 -8.23 -8.77
CA ASN A 132 11.70 -9.45 -8.53
C ASN A 132 12.35 -9.48 -7.14
N SER A 133 12.80 -8.35 -6.58
CA SER A 133 13.41 -8.27 -5.26
C SER A 133 12.35 -8.24 -4.16
N ASN A 134 12.19 -9.34 -3.42
CA ASN A 134 11.34 -9.35 -2.22
C ASN A 134 11.87 -8.41 -1.14
N GLU A 135 13.18 -8.18 -1.08
CA GLU A 135 13.79 -7.31 -0.10
C GLU A 135 13.36 -5.86 -0.33
N ASP A 136 13.44 -5.38 -1.57
CA ASP A 136 13.01 -4.03 -1.92
C ASP A 136 11.50 -3.85 -1.73
N VAL A 137 10.70 -4.85 -2.07
CA VAL A 137 9.26 -4.85 -1.84
C VAL A 137 8.95 -4.70 -0.36
N ILE A 138 9.55 -5.51 0.50
CA ILE A 138 9.36 -5.48 1.95
C ILE A 138 9.81 -4.13 2.53
N GLY A 139 11.00 -3.68 2.15
CA GLY A 139 11.54 -2.39 2.57
C GLY A 139 10.67 -1.22 2.12
N SER A 140 10.21 -1.23 0.89
CA SER A 140 9.39 -0.17 0.30
C SER A 140 8.00 -0.08 0.92
N VAL A 141 7.36 -1.22 1.19
CA VAL A 141 6.07 -1.26 1.92
C VAL A 141 6.25 -0.70 3.33
N ALA A 142 7.28 -1.12 4.06
CA ALA A 142 7.55 -0.62 5.40
C ALA A 142 7.87 0.90 5.39
N ASN A 143 8.64 1.38 4.42
CA ASN A 143 8.95 2.79 4.23
C ASN A 143 7.69 3.61 3.91
N TYR A 144 6.78 3.08 3.08
CA TYR A 144 5.49 3.70 2.80
C TYR A 144 4.70 3.95 4.09
N PHE A 145 4.53 2.94 4.93
CA PHE A 145 3.83 3.10 6.21
C PHE A 145 4.53 4.13 7.11
N LYS A 146 5.85 4.05 7.25
CA LYS A 146 6.63 4.98 8.09
C LYS A 146 6.46 6.43 7.63
N LYS A 147 6.58 6.69 6.34
CA LYS A 147 6.43 8.04 5.78
C LYS A 147 4.99 8.56 5.83
N ASN A 148 3.99 7.67 5.88
CA ASN A 148 2.60 8.04 6.04
C ASN A 148 2.10 8.07 7.49
N GLY A 149 3.03 8.15 8.46
CA GLY A 149 2.68 8.42 9.84
C GLY A 149 2.51 7.19 10.73
N TRP A 150 2.97 6.01 10.28
CA TRP A 150 2.99 4.83 11.15
C TRP A 150 3.78 5.09 12.42
N LYS A 151 3.17 4.79 13.55
CA LYS A 151 3.79 4.87 14.87
C LYS A 151 3.92 3.48 15.47
N LYS A 152 5.15 3.12 15.83
CA LYS A 152 5.44 1.84 16.47
C LYS A 152 4.66 1.70 17.79
N ASN A 153 4.20 0.49 18.08
CA ASN A 153 3.47 0.15 19.33
C ASN A 153 2.17 0.94 19.55
N GLN A 154 1.61 1.56 18.52
CA GLN A 154 0.26 2.13 18.59
C GLN A 154 -0.78 1.07 18.23
N LEU A 155 -1.93 1.14 18.88
CA LEU A 155 -3.07 0.31 18.55
C LEU A 155 -3.50 0.56 17.11
N ILE A 156 -3.67 -0.49 16.31
CA ILE A 156 -4.06 -0.39 14.90
C ILE A 156 -5.58 -0.31 14.78
N MET A 157 -6.27 -1.08 15.62
CA MET A 157 -7.72 -1.25 15.62
C MET A 157 -8.19 -1.66 17.01
N SER A 158 -9.35 -1.18 17.40
CA SER A 158 -10.06 -1.62 18.59
C SER A 158 -11.55 -1.72 18.28
N ASN A 159 -12.26 -2.56 19.01
CA ASN A 159 -13.72 -2.58 18.92
C ASN A 159 -14.29 -1.35 19.62
N LEU A 160 -15.29 -0.75 19.00
CA LEU A 160 -16.01 0.35 19.58
C LEU A 160 -17.25 -0.18 20.30
N ILE A 161 -17.33 0.06 21.59
CA ILE A 161 -18.48 -0.27 22.45
C ILE A 161 -19.26 1.02 22.70
N TYR A 162 -20.54 1.01 22.40
CA TYR A 162 -21.41 2.18 22.61
C TYR A 162 -22.87 1.76 22.85
N GLU A 163 -23.62 2.60 23.56
CA GLU A 163 -25.03 2.42 23.77
C GLU A 163 -25.86 2.84 22.54
N ASN A 164 -27.11 2.39 22.46
CA ASN A 164 -28.01 2.71 21.34
C ASN A 164 -28.27 4.21 21.20
N SER A 165 -28.22 5.00 22.28
CA SER A 165 -28.28 6.45 22.28
C SER A 165 -27.21 7.09 21.38
N ASN A 166 -26.03 6.52 21.32
CA ASN A 166 -24.87 7.02 20.58
C ASN A 166 -24.76 6.49 19.13
N LYS A 167 -25.68 5.60 18.72
CA LYS A 167 -25.66 4.98 17.38
C LYS A 167 -25.64 6.03 16.26
N LYS A 168 -26.48 7.07 16.35
CA LYS A 168 -26.56 8.13 15.32
C LYS A 168 -25.26 8.94 15.22
N TYR A 169 -24.60 9.20 16.35
CA TYR A 169 -23.31 9.88 16.39
C TYR A 169 -22.23 9.03 15.68
N VAL A 170 -22.12 7.73 16.03
CA VAL A 170 -21.15 6.79 15.41
C VAL A 170 -21.37 6.67 13.90
N GLU A 171 -22.61 6.54 13.46
CA GLU A 171 -22.95 6.49 12.02
C GLU A 171 -22.57 7.78 11.29
N ASN A 172 -22.72 8.95 11.92
CA ASN A 172 -22.33 10.22 11.33
C ASN A 172 -20.81 10.39 11.26
N GLU A 173 -20.09 10.01 12.32
CA GLU A 173 -18.61 10.02 12.32
C GLU A 173 -18.04 9.08 11.26
N SER A 174 -18.59 7.88 11.09
CA SER A 174 -18.13 6.91 10.11
C SER A 174 -18.27 7.38 8.65
N LYS A 175 -19.17 8.33 8.38
CA LYS A 175 -19.42 8.89 7.04
C LYS A 175 -18.50 10.08 6.69
N LYS A 176 -17.84 10.71 7.67
CA LYS A 176 -17.20 12.03 7.45
C LYS A 176 -15.90 11.98 6.68
N THR A 177 -15.05 10.95 6.85
CA THR A 177 -13.71 10.96 6.24
C THR A 177 -12.97 9.65 6.42
N TYR A 178 -12.07 9.33 5.48
CA TYR A 178 -11.09 8.24 5.63
C TYR A 178 -9.89 8.62 6.52
N LYS A 179 -9.68 9.90 6.84
CA LYS A 179 -8.62 10.34 7.75
C LYS A 179 -9.21 10.49 9.14
N PRO A 180 -8.68 9.80 10.15
CA PRO A 180 -9.10 10.00 11.55
C PRO A 180 -8.93 11.48 11.92
N LYS A 181 -10.03 12.12 12.33
CA LYS A 181 -10.05 13.53 12.78
C LYS A 181 -10.48 13.65 14.22
N THR A 182 -11.17 12.63 14.73
CA THR A 182 -11.70 12.62 16.09
C THR A 182 -10.66 11.94 16.99
N SER A 183 -10.26 12.60 18.07
CA SER A 183 -9.33 12.04 19.03
C SER A 183 -9.99 10.95 19.89
N TYR A 184 -9.18 10.06 20.44
CA TYR A 184 -9.64 9.05 21.40
C TYR A 184 -10.35 9.70 22.61
N GLU A 185 -9.82 10.79 23.13
CA GLU A 185 -10.41 11.57 24.22
C GLU A 185 -11.82 12.08 23.87
N THR A 186 -12.02 12.55 22.62
CA THR A 186 -13.34 12.96 22.14
C THR A 186 -14.32 11.80 22.10
N PHE A 187 -13.88 10.61 21.76
CA PHE A 187 -14.74 9.42 21.83
C PHE A 187 -15.12 9.09 23.27
N MET A 188 -14.18 9.10 24.18
CA MET A 188 -14.46 8.83 25.61
C MET A 188 -15.44 9.85 26.20
N ASN A 189 -15.32 11.13 25.86
CA ASN A 189 -16.24 12.17 26.31
C ASN A 189 -17.67 12.05 25.74
N ASN A 190 -17.86 11.23 24.70
CA ASN A 190 -19.17 10.89 24.15
C ASN A 190 -19.64 9.49 24.54
N GLU A 191 -19.14 8.95 25.66
CA GLU A 191 -19.49 7.63 26.17
C GLU A 191 -19.24 6.47 25.18
N LEU A 192 -18.18 6.61 24.38
CA LEU A 192 -17.73 5.59 23.45
C LEU A 192 -16.47 4.95 24.02
N TYR A 193 -16.51 3.65 24.23
CA TYR A 193 -15.45 2.90 24.88
C TYR A 193 -14.76 1.96 23.88
N THR A 194 -13.54 1.58 24.18
CA THR A 194 -12.80 0.55 23.43
C THR A 194 -12.41 -0.58 24.38
N ASP A 195 -12.44 -1.82 23.87
CA ASP A 195 -11.93 -3.00 24.57
C ASP A 195 -10.38 -3.04 24.62
#